data_1954e0a0776973d2d516c1c2e0748405
#
_entry.id   1954e0a0776973d2d516c1c2e0748405
#
_cell.length_a   1.000
_cell.length_b   1.000
_cell.length_c   1.000
_cell.angle_alpha   90.00
_cell.angle_beta   90.00
_cell.angle_gamma   90.00
#
_symmetry.space_group_name_H-M   'P 1'
#
loop_
_entity.id
_entity.type
_entity.pdbx_description
1 polymer ?
#
loop_
_entity_poly.entity_id
_entity_poly.type
_entity_poly.pdbx_seq_one_letter_code
_entity_poly.pdbx_strand_id
1 'polypeptide(L)'
;MLDIDVEDNVNILIAFKNTNLVASLSLDFIRHDKVRMCHVIGEKGSLRWNGLNDQVDLFEANSDGWKNVYKGETNLDQSYKEEWLHFIECVNKKERPMISFQDGVEVLNIVESIKDASSSGKRVKVK
;
A
#
# COMPACT_ATOMS: atom_id res chain seq x y z
N MET A 1 -23.66 1.25 -1.53
CA MET A 1 -23.27 0.99 -0.14
C MET A 1 -23.60 -0.45 0.16
N LEU A 2 -22.67 -1.22 0.66
CA LEU A 2 -22.90 -2.61 1.03
C LEU A 2 -23.72 -2.67 2.33
N ASP A 3 -24.47 -3.75 2.54
CA ASP A 3 -25.19 -3.99 3.80
C ASP A 3 -24.25 -4.65 4.83
N ILE A 4 -23.29 -3.83 5.32
CA ILE A 4 -22.27 -4.20 6.31
C ILE A 4 -22.14 -3.08 7.34
N ASP A 5 -21.67 -3.41 8.53
CA ASP A 5 -21.52 -2.49 9.68
C ASP A 5 -20.11 -1.88 9.81
N VAL A 6 -19.30 -2.01 8.74
CA VAL A 6 -17.94 -1.44 8.63
C VAL A 6 -17.83 -0.58 7.37
N GLU A 7 -16.76 0.19 7.30
CA GLU A 7 -16.48 1.05 6.15
C GLU A 7 -16.25 0.20 4.88
N ASP A 8 -17.00 0.48 3.82
CA ASP A 8 -16.87 -0.18 2.50
C ASP A 8 -16.06 0.63 1.49
N ASN A 9 -15.73 1.87 1.84
CA ASN A 9 -15.01 2.80 0.98
C ASN A 9 -14.22 3.81 1.82
N VAL A 10 -12.98 4.07 1.44
CA VAL A 10 -12.18 5.15 2.02
C VAL A 10 -11.27 5.80 0.98
N ASN A 11 -11.22 7.13 0.99
CA ASN A 11 -10.28 7.94 0.23
C ASN A 11 -9.46 8.80 1.20
N ILE A 12 -8.14 8.67 1.12
CA ILE A 12 -7.22 9.25 2.09
C ILE A 12 -6.19 10.10 1.38
N LEU A 13 -5.87 11.26 1.95
CA LEU A 13 -4.73 12.07 1.56
C LEU A 13 -3.76 12.17 2.74
N ILE A 14 -2.53 11.72 2.55
CA ILE A 14 -1.48 11.70 3.57
C ILE A 14 -0.35 12.64 3.14
N ALA A 15 0.01 13.59 4.01
CA ALA A 15 1.17 14.44 3.84
C ALA A 15 2.24 14.05 4.85
N PHE A 16 3.46 13.82 4.38
CA PHE A 16 4.58 13.43 5.22
C PHE A 16 5.28 14.66 5.77
N LYS A 17 5.61 14.61 7.06
CA LYS A 17 6.32 15.70 7.73
C LYS A 17 7.74 15.82 7.19
N ASN A 18 8.21 17.06 7.03
CA ASN A 18 9.57 17.40 6.58
C ASN A 18 9.93 16.91 5.16
N THR A 19 8.94 16.57 4.35
CA THR A 19 9.10 16.21 2.94
C THR A 19 8.01 16.87 2.11
N ASN A 20 8.21 16.92 0.79
CA ASN A 20 7.16 17.32 -0.16
C ASN A 20 6.33 16.12 -0.61
N LEU A 21 6.49 14.97 0.04
CA LEU A 21 5.76 13.76 -0.32
C LEU A 21 4.31 13.86 0.12
N VAL A 22 3.42 13.60 -0.81
CA VAL A 22 1.99 13.44 -0.59
C VAL A 22 1.57 12.10 -1.20
N ALA A 23 0.82 11.30 -0.45
CA ALA A 23 0.23 10.07 -0.94
C ALA A 23 -1.29 10.18 -0.93
N SER A 24 -1.93 9.68 -1.98
CA SER A 24 -3.37 9.43 -2.01
C SER A 24 -3.63 7.92 -2.03
N LEU A 25 -4.55 7.47 -1.22
CA LEU A 25 -4.93 6.07 -1.13
C LEU A 25 -6.44 5.96 -1.28
N SER A 26 -6.89 5.07 -2.16
CA SER A 26 -8.29 4.75 -2.34
C SER A 26 -8.47 3.25 -2.14
N LEU A 27 -9.34 2.87 -1.24
CA LEU A 27 -9.73 1.49 -0.96
C LEU A 27 -11.25 1.42 -1.04
N ASP A 28 -11.79 0.47 -1.78
CA ASP A 28 -13.23 0.24 -1.83
C ASP A 28 -13.59 -1.22 -2.11
N PHE A 29 -14.70 -1.66 -1.56
CA PHE A 29 -15.31 -2.96 -1.80
C PHE A 29 -16.51 -2.90 -2.77
N ILE A 30 -16.82 -1.72 -3.31
CA ILE A 30 -18.00 -1.48 -4.16
C ILE A 30 -17.68 -1.76 -5.62
N ARG A 31 -16.39 -1.66 -6.00
CA ARG A 31 -15.93 -1.87 -7.38
C ARG A 31 -16.25 -3.27 -7.88
N HIS A 32 -16.70 -3.35 -9.13
CA HIS A 32 -16.92 -4.62 -9.82
C HIS A 32 -15.67 -5.16 -10.49
N ASP A 33 -14.71 -4.28 -10.82
CA ASP A 33 -13.40 -4.63 -11.36
C ASP A 33 -12.36 -4.74 -10.25
N LYS A 34 -11.46 -5.73 -10.36
CA LYS A 34 -10.34 -5.84 -9.43
C LYS A 34 -9.24 -4.85 -9.80
N VAL A 35 -8.85 -4.02 -8.86
CA VAL A 35 -7.73 -3.08 -9.02
C VAL A 35 -6.79 -3.19 -7.83
N ARG A 36 -5.50 -3.39 -8.11
CA ARG A 36 -4.43 -3.29 -7.12
C ARG A 36 -3.24 -2.64 -7.79
N MET A 37 -3.04 -1.35 -7.57
CA MET A 37 -2.00 -0.59 -8.23
C MET A 37 -1.38 0.46 -7.31
N CYS A 38 -0.15 0.82 -7.62
CA CYS A 38 0.53 1.97 -7.01
C CYS A 38 1.25 2.76 -8.09
N HIS A 39 1.13 4.09 -8.03
CA HIS A 39 1.91 5.00 -8.85
C HIS A 39 2.82 5.83 -7.95
N VAL A 40 4.09 5.91 -8.31
CA VAL A 40 5.05 6.80 -7.66
C VAL A 40 5.53 7.79 -8.71
N ILE A 41 5.39 9.07 -8.43
CA ILE A 41 5.78 10.17 -9.33
C ILE A 41 6.94 10.91 -8.69
N GLY A 42 8.05 10.99 -9.40
CA GLY A 42 9.26 11.69 -8.97
C GLY A 42 9.82 12.60 -10.06
N GLU A 43 10.82 13.39 -9.72
CA GLU A 43 11.45 14.35 -10.65
C GLU A 43 12.10 13.69 -11.87
N LYS A 44 12.62 12.48 -11.72
CA LYS A 44 13.36 11.78 -12.77
C LYS A 44 12.51 10.79 -13.56
N GLY A 45 11.25 10.59 -13.15
CA GLY A 45 10.36 9.65 -13.80
C GLY A 45 9.24 9.17 -12.89
N SER A 46 8.50 8.19 -13.37
CA SER A 46 7.36 7.60 -12.67
C SER A 46 7.47 6.08 -12.67
N LEU A 47 7.05 5.46 -11.58
CA LEU A 47 6.87 4.02 -11.47
C LEU A 47 5.38 3.68 -11.39
N ARG A 48 5.01 2.60 -12.01
CA ARG A 48 3.68 2.04 -11.95
C ARG A 48 3.77 0.55 -11.60
N TRP A 49 3.26 0.19 -10.44
CA TRP A 49 3.09 -1.20 -10.05
C TRP A 49 1.65 -1.65 -10.29
N ASN A 50 1.49 -2.81 -10.91
CA ASN A 50 0.22 -3.50 -11.06
C ASN A 50 0.29 -4.82 -10.26
N GLY A 51 -0.38 -4.86 -9.12
CA GLY A 51 -0.35 -6.00 -8.21
C GLY A 51 -1.21 -7.18 -8.66
N LEU A 52 -2.01 -7.04 -9.74
CA LEU A 52 -2.74 -8.17 -10.31
C LEU A 52 -1.88 -8.99 -11.28
N ASN A 53 -0.94 -8.31 -11.95
CA ASN A 53 -0.06 -8.92 -12.94
C ASN A 53 1.37 -9.07 -12.42
N ASP A 54 1.62 -8.65 -11.18
CA ASP A 54 2.94 -8.56 -10.54
C ASP A 54 3.99 -7.90 -11.46
N GLN A 55 3.67 -6.72 -11.92
CA GLN A 55 4.44 -5.99 -12.91
C GLN A 55 4.79 -4.59 -12.42
N VAL A 56 6.04 -4.15 -12.68
CA VAL A 56 6.47 -2.77 -12.48
C VAL A 56 6.94 -2.19 -13.81
N ASP A 57 6.38 -1.03 -14.16
CA ASP A 57 6.79 -0.24 -15.30
C ASP A 57 7.43 1.06 -14.84
N LEU A 58 8.45 1.49 -15.55
CA LEU A 58 9.16 2.75 -15.39
C LEU A 58 8.91 3.66 -16.59
N PHE A 59 8.61 4.93 -16.33
CA PHE A 59 8.64 6.01 -17.31
C PHE A 59 9.74 6.98 -16.91
N GLU A 60 10.82 7.08 -17.66
CA GLU A 60 11.89 8.05 -17.41
C GLU A 60 11.51 9.41 -18.01
N ALA A 61 11.91 10.50 -17.36
CA ALA A 61 11.52 11.86 -17.74
C ALA A 61 11.85 12.23 -19.20
N ASN A 62 12.86 11.58 -19.80
CA ASN A 62 13.30 11.81 -21.17
C ASN A 62 12.97 10.65 -22.13
N SER A 63 12.04 9.77 -21.75
CA SER A 63 11.62 8.63 -22.57
C SER A 63 10.29 8.90 -23.26
N ASP A 64 10.06 8.21 -24.38
CA ASP A 64 8.81 8.31 -25.15
C ASP A 64 7.73 7.32 -24.68
N GLY A 65 8.00 6.54 -23.62
CA GLY A 65 7.05 5.54 -23.18
C GLY A 65 7.43 4.78 -21.93
N TRP A 66 6.51 3.95 -21.47
CA TRP A 66 6.68 3.05 -20.33
C TRP A 66 7.53 1.85 -20.72
N LYS A 67 8.49 1.51 -19.88
CA LYS A 67 9.35 0.33 -20.00
C LYS A 67 9.05 -0.63 -18.85
N ASN A 68 8.78 -1.88 -19.16
CA ASN A 68 8.69 -2.89 -18.11
C ASN A 68 10.07 -3.14 -17.49
N VAL A 69 10.18 -2.99 -16.18
CA VAL A 69 11.42 -3.18 -15.42
C VAL A 69 11.38 -4.37 -14.48
N TYR A 70 10.18 -4.87 -14.19
CA TYR A 70 9.97 -6.08 -13.40
C TYR A 70 8.67 -6.76 -13.82
N LYS A 71 8.73 -8.08 -13.92
CA LYS A 71 7.56 -8.94 -14.10
C LYS A 71 7.77 -10.22 -13.30
N GLY A 72 6.95 -10.40 -12.29
CA GLY A 72 6.91 -11.61 -11.47
C GLY A 72 5.95 -12.66 -12.01
N GLU A 73 5.87 -13.76 -11.31
CA GLU A 73 4.88 -14.81 -11.57
C GLU A 73 3.60 -14.52 -10.79
N THR A 74 2.48 -14.47 -11.49
CA THR A 74 1.16 -14.29 -10.87
C THR A 74 0.69 -15.56 -10.18
N ASN A 75 1.03 -15.71 -8.91
CA ASN A 75 0.46 -16.72 -8.05
C ASN A 75 -0.18 -16.03 -6.84
N LEU A 76 -1.51 -15.99 -6.78
CA LEU A 76 -2.26 -15.29 -5.73
C LEU A 76 -1.96 -15.84 -4.33
N ASP A 77 -1.59 -17.10 -4.21
CA ASP A 77 -1.30 -17.74 -2.92
C ASP A 77 0.17 -17.67 -2.52
N GLN A 78 1.05 -17.24 -3.42
CA GLN A 78 2.49 -17.23 -3.17
C GLN A 78 2.87 -16.30 -2.02
N SER A 79 2.28 -15.11 -1.96
CA SER A 79 2.55 -14.15 -0.88
C SER A 79 2.19 -14.70 0.50
N TYR A 80 1.07 -15.43 0.63
CA TYR A 80 0.68 -16.06 1.88
C TYR A 80 1.62 -17.20 2.28
N LYS A 81 2.10 -17.98 1.31
CA LYS A 81 3.10 -19.04 1.58
C LYS A 81 4.42 -18.44 2.05
N GLU A 82 4.89 -17.39 1.40
CA GLU A 82 6.14 -16.70 1.76
C GLU A 82 6.04 -16.05 3.14
N GLU A 83 4.92 -15.41 3.46
CA GLU A 83 4.64 -14.85 4.77
C GLU A 83 4.70 -15.93 5.86
N TRP A 84 4.03 -17.06 5.63
CA TRP A 84 4.02 -18.16 6.57
C TRP A 84 5.41 -18.81 6.74
N LEU A 85 6.14 -19.04 5.64
CA LEU A 85 7.50 -19.58 5.69
C LEU A 85 8.44 -18.63 6.42
N HIS A 86 8.36 -17.32 6.16
CA HIS A 86 9.14 -16.32 6.86
C HIS A 86 8.85 -16.32 8.37
N PHE A 87 7.57 -16.39 8.75
CA PHE A 87 7.19 -16.49 10.17
C PHE A 87 7.84 -17.73 10.84
N ILE A 88 7.71 -18.91 10.23
CA ILE A 88 8.30 -20.14 10.76
C ILE A 88 9.83 -20.06 10.85
N GLU A 89 10.48 -19.46 9.84
CA GLU A 89 11.94 -19.25 9.87
C GLU A 89 12.36 -18.33 11.02
N CYS A 90 11.65 -17.23 11.23
CA CYS A 90 11.92 -16.30 12.34
C CYS A 90 11.81 -17.02 13.71
N VAL A 91 10.78 -17.85 13.88
CA VAL A 91 10.60 -18.62 15.11
C VAL A 91 11.76 -19.62 15.31
N ASN A 92 12.12 -20.37 14.27
CA ASN A 92 13.17 -21.40 14.36
C ASN A 92 14.57 -20.80 14.58
N LYS A 93 14.88 -19.72 13.88
CA LYS A 93 16.19 -19.04 13.95
C LYS A 93 16.28 -18.02 15.08
N LYS A 94 15.16 -17.71 15.75
CA LYS A 94 15.03 -16.61 16.73
C LYS A 94 15.47 -15.27 16.17
N GLU A 95 15.18 -15.05 14.90
CA GLU A 95 15.47 -13.80 14.18
C GLU A 95 14.28 -12.84 14.26
N ARG A 96 14.58 -11.56 14.11
CA ARG A 96 13.55 -10.52 14.07
C ARG A 96 12.80 -10.60 12.73
N PRO A 97 11.45 -10.57 12.73
CA PRO A 97 10.68 -10.56 11.50
C PRO A 97 10.93 -9.27 10.69
N MET A 98 10.78 -9.35 9.38
CA MET A 98 10.88 -8.21 8.46
C MET A 98 9.87 -7.11 8.84
N ILE A 99 8.64 -7.49 9.18
CA ILE A 99 7.61 -6.60 9.71
C ILE A 99 7.45 -6.92 11.18
N SER A 100 7.75 -5.97 12.04
CA SER A 100 7.70 -6.14 13.49
C SER A 100 6.31 -5.82 14.04
N PHE A 101 6.07 -6.20 15.30
CA PHE A 101 4.88 -5.77 16.03
C PHE A 101 4.75 -4.24 16.07
N GLN A 102 5.87 -3.52 16.17
CA GLN A 102 5.88 -2.06 16.21
C GLN A 102 5.36 -1.46 14.90
N ASP A 103 5.78 -2.02 13.75
CA ASP A 103 5.29 -1.60 12.44
C ASP A 103 3.76 -1.79 12.35
N GLY A 104 3.24 -2.89 12.93
CA GLY A 104 1.79 -3.13 13.02
C GLY A 104 1.07 -2.07 13.87
N VAL A 105 1.65 -1.68 15.00
CA VAL A 105 1.10 -0.59 15.86
C VAL A 105 1.08 0.74 15.11
N GLU A 106 2.12 1.06 14.34
CA GLU A 106 2.15 2.29 13.52
C GLU A 106 1.04 2.31 12.47
N VAL A 107 0.78 1.19 11.81
CA VAL A 107 -0.33 1.07 10.86
C VAL A 107 -1.68 1.29 11.55
N LEU A 108 -1.90 0.72 12.74
CA LEU A 108 -3.14 0.94 13.50
C LEU A 108 -3.31 2.41 13.92
N ASN A 109 -2.24 3.09 14.32
CA ASN A 109 -2.28 4.53 14.60
C ASN A 109 -2.69 5.37 13.38
N ILE A 110 -2.25 4.96 12.18
CA ILE A 110 -2.70 5.59 10.94
C ILE A 110 -4.19 5.35 10.74
N VAL A 111 -4.68 4.13 10.90
CA VAL A 111 -6.11 3.79 10.75
C VAL A 111 -6.98 4.60 11.70
N GLU A 112 -6.62 4.68 12.99
CA GLU A 112 -7.35 5.49 13.97
C GLU A 112 -7.34 6.99 13.60
N SER A 113 -6.18 7.50 13.13
CA SER A 113 -6.09 8.89 12.68
C SER A 113 -6.96 9.18 11.44
N ILE A 114 -7.16 8.20 10.56
CA ILE A 114 -8.05 8.31 9.40
C ILE A 114 -9.51 8.41 9.87
N LYS A 115 -9.93 7.56 10.83
CA LYS A 115 -11.27 7.61 11.42
C LYS A 115 -11.53 8.95 12.10
N ASP A 116 -10.56 9.44 12.88
CA ASP A 116 -10.63 10.76 13.53
C ASP A 116 -10.75 11.90 12.50
N ALA A 117 -9.98 11.84 11.40
CA ALA A 117 -10.05 12.83 10.34
C ALA A 117 -11.41 12.81 9.63
N SER A 118 -11.94 11.63 9.34
CA SER A 118 -13.25 11.43 8.71
C SER A 118 -14.38 11.98 9.59
N SER A 119 -14.39 11.64 10.88
CA SER A 119 -15.43 12.06 11.82
C SER A 119 -15.40 13.55 12.14
N SER A 120 -14.19 14.13 12.25
CA SER A 120 -14.03 15.55 12.57
C SER A 120 -14.08 16.49 11.37
N GLY A 121 -13.92 15.97 10.15
CA GLY A 121 -13.75 16.77 8.93
C GLY A 121 -12.48 17.62 8.91
N LYS A 122 -11.48 17.28 9.72
CA LYS A 122 -10.24 18.05 9.90
C LYS A 122 -9.02 17.20 9.60
N ARG A 123 -7.93 17.88 9.23
CA ARG A 123 -6.61 17.24 9.17
C ARG A 123 -6.18 16.81 10.58
N VAL A 124 -5.81 15.53 10.71
CA VAL A 124 -5.30 14.94 11.95
C VAL A 124 -3.83 14.59 11.78
N LYS A 125 -3.06 14.75 12.84
CA LYS A 125 -1.65 14.32 12.88
C LYS A 125 -1.63 12.89 13.42
N VAL A 126 -0.97 12.00 12.70
CA VAL A 126 -0.69 10.63 13.17
C VAL A 126 0.21 10.71 14.41
N LYS A 127 -0.15 9.96 15.44
CA LYS A 127 0.52 9.91 16.74
C LYS A 127 1.80 9.08 16.70
#